data_91d42fc7a8276a129dbb3bc4c594051b
#
_entry.id   91d42fc7a8276a129dbb3bc4c594051b
#
_cell.length_a   1.000
_cell.length_b   1.000
_cell.length_c   1.000
_cell.angle_alpha   90.00
_cell.angle_beta   90.00
_cell.angle_gamma   90.00
#
_symmetry.space_group_name_H-M   'P 1'
#
loop_
_entity.id
_entity.type
_entity.pdbx_description
1 polymer ?
#
loop_
_entity_poly.entity_id
_entity_poly.type
_entity_poly.pdbx_seq_one_letter_code
_entity_poly.pdbx_strand_id
1 'polypeptide(L)'
;MSADTHKYGYAAKGTSVLLYRGESLRRYQWFINTEWTGGLYLSPTFAGSRPGALSAACWAAMVATGEQGYLDNTKRILEAAKELRAVIDAQPDVRLLGDPLWVLAFASDTVDIYRVMDELHHRGWALNGLQKPASIHLCTTLRHAQPGIADKFAEDLAAAVEKARATPTSSDGMAPMYGMAGSFPVRGAV
;
A
#
# COMPACT_ATOMS: atom_id res chain seq x y z
N MET A 1 -2.39 10.43 13.67
CA MET A 1 -2.51 9.99 12.26
C MET A 1 -1.25 10.39 11.52
N SER A 2 -0.72 9.51 10.67
CA SER A 2 0.38 9.86 9.75
C SER A 2 -0.12 9.75 8.31
N ALA A 3 0.39 10.61 7.43
CA ALA A 3 0.04 10.65 6.02
C ALA A 3 1.30 10.91 5.19
N ASP A 4 1.55 10.03 4.23
CA ASP A 4 2.67 10.18 3.31
C ASP A 4 2.28 11.05 2.12
N THR A 5 2.91 12.20 2.03
CA THR A 5 2.64 13.18 0.96
C THR A 5 3.03 12.66 -0.43
N HIS A 6 3.95 11.68 -0.50
CA HIS A 6 4.40 11.04 -1.74
C HIS A 6 3.51 9.89 -2.23
N LYS A 7 2.41 9.60 -1.54
CA LYS A 7 1.40 8.63 -1.97
C LYS A 7 0.23 9.35 -2.64
N TYR A 8 -0.93 9.38 -2.03
CA TYR A 8 -2.08 10.09 -2.59
C TYR A 8 -1.97 11.64 -2.51
N GLY A 9 -0.91 12.17 -1.92
CA GLY A 9 -0.57 13.58 -1.98
C GLY A 9 0.20 13.99 -3.24
N TYR A 10 0.61 13.04 -4.08
CA TYR A 10 1.32 13.22 -5.36
C TYR A 10 2.64 14.00 -5.28
N ALA A 11 3.21 14.16 -4.10
CA ALA A 11 4.49 14.82 -3.90
C ALA A 11 5.68 13.88 -4.13
N ALA A 12 6.88 14.44 -4.27
CA ALA A 12 8.11 13.66 -4.25
C ALA A 12 8.32 12.97 -2.89
N LYS A 13 9.04 11.85 -2.87
CA LYS A 13 9.42 11.15 -1.64
C LYS A 13 10.29 12.03 -0.75
N GLY A 14 10.13 11.92 0.56
CA GLY A 14 11.00 12.56 1.56
C GLY A 14 10.27 13.44 2.58
N THR A 15 8.94 13.57 2.47
CA THR A 15 8.11 14.23 3.47
C THR A 15 6.95 13.35 3.89
N SER A 16 6.55 13.46 5.16
CA SER A 16 5.29 12.93 5.67
C SER A 16 4.70 13.89 6.70
N VAL A 17 3.41 13.81 6.91
CA VAL A 17 2.68 14.64 7.87
C VAL A 17 2.28 13.79 9.05
N LEU A 18 2.54 14.31 10.26
CA LEU A 18 2.13 13.69 11.51
C LEU A 18 1.14 14.61 12.22
N LEU A 19 -0.06 14.13 12.46
CA LEU A 19 -1.16 14.86 13.06
C LEU A 19 -1.50 14.27 14.43
N TYR A 20 -1.54 15.13 15.45
CA TYR A 20 -1.89 14.78 16.82
C TYR A 20 -3.24 15.39 17.20
N ARG A 21 -4.02 14.64 17.97
CA ARG A 21 -5.22 15.18 18.61
C ARG A 21 -4.83 15.83 19.94
N GLY A 22 -4.46 17.11 19.88
CA GLY A 22 -4.13 17.94 21.03
C GLY A 22 -2.68 17.85 21.50
N GLU A 23 -2.31 18.77 22.36
CA GLU A 23 -0.95 18.96 22.85
C GLU A 23 -0.50 17.83 23.79
N SER A 24 -1.42 17.24 24.54
CA SER A 24 -1.15 16.14 25.46
C SER A 24 -0.52 14.92 24.80
N LEU A 25 -0.88 14.64 23.53
CA LEU A 25 -0.25 13.60 22.72
C LEU A 25 0.98 14.12 21.98
N ARG A 26 0.94 15.36 21.49
CA ARG A 26 2.04 15.96 20.72
C ARG A 26 3.32 16.09 21.54
N ARG A 27 3.23 16.33 22.86
CA ARG A 27 4.40 16.46 23.74
C ARG A 27 5.34 15.25 23.71
N TYR A 28 4.85 14.05 23.45
CA TYR A 28 5.65 12.83 23.37
C TYR A 28 6.52 12.74 22.10
N GLN A 29 6.30 13.60 21.12
CA GLN A 29 7.17 13.71 19.96
C GLN A 29 8.49 14.44 20.28
N TRP A 30 8.48 15.30 21.29
CA TRP A 30 9.62 16.15 21.62
C TRP A 30 10.64 15.38 22.43
N PHE A 31 11.89 15.39 21.98
CA PHE A 31 13.03 14.95 22.77
C PHE A 31 13.71 16.17 23.37
N ILE A 32 13.86 16.18 24.69
CA ILE A 32 14.50 17.26 25.45
C ILE A 32 15.52 16.63 26.37
N ASN A 33 16.76 17.11 26.33
CA ASN A 33 17.81 16.69 27.22
C ASN A 33 18.48 17.96 27.84
N THR A 34 18.40 18.08 29.16
CA THR A 34 18.96 19.18 29.91
C THR A 34 20.29 18.82 30.57
N GLU A 35 20.70 17.58 30.58
CA GLU A 35 21.90 17.07 31.28
C GLU A 35 23.07 16.81 30.32
N TRP A 36 22.89 17.08 29.02
CA TRP A 36 23.98 16.95 28.06
C TRP A 36 24.99 18.07 28.23
N THR A 37 26.28 17.70 28.32
CA THR A 37 27.38 18.65 28.55
C THR A 37 27.54 19.70 27.45
N GLY A 38 27.02 19.48 26.25
CA GLY A 38 26.95 20.45 25.15
C GLY A 38 25.86 21.50 25.27
N GLY A 39 25.05 21.48 26.35
CA GLY A 39 23.95 22.39 26.61
C GLY A 39 22.57 21.78 26.44
N LEU A 40 21.56 22.63 26.43
CA LEU A 40 20.17 22.20 26.19
C LEU A 40 20.01 21.66 24.78
N TYR A 41 19.57 20.43 24.68
CA TYR A 41 19.20 19.82 23.38
C TYR A 41 17.70 19.66 23.29
N LEU A 42 17.12 20.16 22.22
CA LEU A 42 15.68 20.05 21.90
C LEU A 42 15.52 19.61 20.45
N SER A 43 14.78 18.53 20.24
CA SER A 43 14.42 18.09 18.89
C SER A 43 12.95 17.69 18.82
N PRO A 44 12.16 18.26 17.88
CA PRO A 44 10.79 17.87 17.65
C PRO A 44 10.67 16.67 16.69
N THR A 45 11.79 16.16 16.16
CA THR A 45 11.83 15.05 15.20
C THR A 45 12.99 14.13 15.51
N PHE A 46 12.85 12.84 15.14
CA PHE A 46 13.92 11.84 15.34
C PHE A 46 15.18 12.18 14.54
N ALA A 47 15.02 12.60 13.31
CA ALA A 47 16.16 13.02 12.50
C ALA A 47 16.31 14.56 12.55
N GLY A 48 17.55 15.06 12.54
CA GLY A 48 17.88 16.48 12.64
C GLY A 48 17.46 17.31 11.42
N SER A 49 18.40 18.00 10.78
CA SER A 49 18.15 18.87 9.62
C SER A 49 17.55 18.11 8.44
N ARG A 50 16.68 18.78 7.69
CA ARG A 50 16.04 18.26 6.48
C ARG A 50 16.26 19.21 5.30
N PRO A 51 16.36 18.70 4.05
CA PRO A 51 16.40 19.54 2.87
C PRO A 51 15.07 20.29 2.69
N GLY A 52 15.10 21.61 2.65
CA GLY A 52 13.92 22.43 2.40
C GLY A 52 13.29 22.20 1.02
N ALA A 53 14.09 21.74 0.04
CA ALA A 53 13.61 21.44 -1.31
C ALA A 53 12.47 20.40 -1.32
N LEU A 54 12.49 19.40 -0.44
CA LEU A 54 11.44 18.39 -0.36
C LEU A 54 10.12 18.98 0.17
N SER A 55 10.20 19.90 1.12
CA SER A 55 9.03 20.63 1.61
C SER A 55 8.45 21.57 0.54
N ALA A 56 9.32 22.25 -0.20
CA ALA A 56 8.90 23.10 -1.32
C ALA A 56 8.25 22.27 -2.45
N ALA A 57 8.81 21.10 -2.79
CA ALA A 57 8.21 20.20 -3.78
C ALA A 57 6.84 19.67 -3.31
N CYS A 58 6.69 19.36 -2.03
CA CYS A 58 5.42 18.95 -1.46
C CYS A 58 4.38 20.08 -1.56
N TRP A 59 4.75 21.30 -1.16
CA TRP A 59 3.90 22.46 -1.28
C TRP A 59 3.49 22.73 -2.72
N ALA A 60 4.43 22.69 -3.67
CA ALA A 60 4.15 22.89 -5.09
C ALA A 60 3.18 21.86 -5.65
N ALA A 61 3.32 20.57 -5.28
CA ALA A 61 2.40 19.51 -5.67
C ALA A 61 0.98 19.76 -5.13
N MET A 62 0.87 20.19 -3.87
CA MET A 62 -0.42 20.50 -3.25
C MET A 62 -1.11 21.69 -3.91
N VAL A 63 -0.36 22.76 -4.17
CA VAL A 63 -0.90 23.97 -4.81
C VAL A 63 -1.30 23.69 -6.26
N ALA A 64 -0.47 22.95 -7.01
CA ALA A 64 -0.76 22.60 -8.40
C ALA A 64 -1.98 21.68 -8.54
N THR A 65 -2.17 20.76 -7.60
CA THR A 65 -3.35 19.87 -7.61
C THR A 65 -4.61 20.61 -7.15
N GLY A 66 -4.49 21.43 -6.11
CA GLY A 66 -5.60 22.14 -5.49
C GLY A 66 -6.65 21.22 -4.85
N GLU A 67 -7.55 21.79 -4.09
CA GLU A 67 -8.62 21.03 -3.42
C GLU A 67 -9.50 20.27 -4.42
N GLN A 68 -9.92 20.95 -5.47
CA GLN A 68 -10.77 20.33 -6.49
C GLN A 68 -10.07 19.18 -7.21
N GLY A 69 -8.78 19.31 -7.53
CA GLY A 69 -8.00 18.24 -8.15
C GLY A 69 -7.88 17.00 -7.25
N TYR A 70 -7.69 17.17 -5.94
CA TYR A 70 -7.71 16.05 -4.98
C TYR A 70 -9.08 15.38 -4.91
N LEU A 71 -10.17 16.15 -4.88
CA LEU A 71 -11.53 15.63 -4.86
C LEU A 71 -11.85 14.82 -6.12
N ASP A 72 -11.53 15.35 -7.29
CA ASP A 72 -11.79 14.70 -8.57
C ASP A 72 -10.94 13.42 -8.74
N ASN A 73 -9.67 13.47 -8.36
CA ASN A 73 -8.80 12.30 -8.37
C ASN A 73 -9.31 11.20 -7.41
N THR A 74 -9.77 11.60 -6.22
CA THR A 74 -10.31 10.66 -5.23
C THR A 74 -11.58 9.99 -5.75
N LYS A 75 -12.53 10.73 -6.35
CA LYS A 75 -13.73 10.15 -6.96
C LYS A 75 -13.37 9.10 -8.00
N ARG A 76 -12.48 9.42 -8.93
CA ARG A 76 -12.03 8.50 -9.98
C ARG A 76 -11.37 7.24 -9.40
N ILE A 77 -10.57 7.38 -8.34
CA ILE A 77 -9.94 6.24 -7.65
C ILE A 77 -11.00 5.35 -7.00
N LEU A 78 -12.01 5.94 -6.36
CA LEU A 78 -13.08 5.19 -5.71
C LEU A 78 -13.97 4.46 -6.73
N GLU A 79 -14.25 5.07 -7.87
CA GLU A 79 -14.97 4.43 -8.98
C GLU A 79 -14.19 3.22 -9.51
N ALA A 80 -12.90 3.41 -9.82
CA ALA A 80 -12.02 2.32 -10.24
C ALA A 80 -11.89 1.20 -9.18
N ALA A 81 -11.81 1.57 -7.91
CA ALA A 81 -11.77 0.59 -6.82
C ALA A 81 -13.07 -0.23 -6.74
N LYS A 82 -14.23 0.40 -6.97
CA LYS A 82 -15.52 -0.28 -7.03
C LYS A 82 -15.59 -1.29 -8.18
N GLU A 83 -15.10 -0.92 -9.36
CA GLU A 83 -15.04 -1.81 -10.52
C GLU A 83 -14.10 -3.00 -10.26
N LEU A 84 -12.89 -2.75 -9.78
CA LEU A 84 -11.92 -3.80 -9.45
C LEU A 84 -12.41 -4.71 -8.32
N ARG A 85 -13.11 -4.16 -7.32
CA ARG A 85 -13.77 -4.93 -6.27
C ARG A 85 -14.81 -5.89 -6.87
N ALA A 86 -15.65 -5.42 -7.78
CA ALA A 86 -16.65 -6.24 -8.43
C ALA A 86 -16.01 -7.41 -9.22
N VAL A 87 -14.85 -7.18 -9.84
CA VAL A 87 -14.07 -8.24 -10.51
C VAL A 87 -13.60 -9.29 -9.51
N ILE A 88 -13.05 -8.86 -8.35
CA ILE A 88 -12.60 -9.80 -7.31
C ILE A 88 -13.79 -10.60 -6.76
N ASP A 89 -14.90 -9.93 -6.45
CA ASP A 89 -16.11 -10.57 -5.91
C ASP A 89 -16.75 -11.55 -6.93
N ALA A 90 -16.57 -11.33 -8.23
CA ALA A 90 -17.06 -12.22 -9.29
C ALA A 90 -16.18 -13.46 -9.51
N GLN A 91 -14.94 -13.48 -9.02
CA GLN A 91 -14.04 -14.62 -9.20
C GLN A 91 -14.24 -15.65 -8.08
N PRO A 92 -14.74 -16.88 -8.40
CA PRO A 92 -15.14 -17.87 -7.37
C PRO A 92 -14.01 -18.34 -6.45
N ASP A 93 -12.78 -18.33 -6.94
CA ASP A 93 -11.62 -18.88 -6.23
C ASP A 93 -10.93 -17.89 -5.31
N VAL A 94 -11.36 -16.63 -5.30
CA VAL A 94 -10.82 -15.59 -4.42
C VAL A 94 -11.95 -14.94 -3.63
N ARG A 95 -11.61 -14.42 -2.48
CA ARG A 95 -12.53 -13.68 -1.63
C ARG A 95 -11.89 -12.40 -1.11
N LEU A 96 -12.65 -11.32 -1.16
CA LEU A 96 -12.22 -10.04 -0.59
C LEU A 96 -12.10 -10.15 0.95
N LEU A 97 -11.15 -9.44 1.53
CA LEU A 97 -10.95 -9.35 2.96
C LEU A 97 -11.48 -8.02 3.51
N GLY A 98 -12.45 -8.12 4.40
CA GLY A 98 -13.08 -6.95 5.03
C GLY A 98 -13.95 -6.14 4.06
N ASP A 99 -14.11 -4.85 4.36
CA ASP A 99 -14.82 -3.88 3.51
C ASP A 99 -13.88 -2.73 3.12
N PRO A 100 -12.92 -2.98 2.21
CA PRO A 100 -11.91 -2.00 1.86
C PRO A 100 -12.46 -0.91 0.95
N LEU A 101 -11.93 0.32 1.10
CA LEU A 101 -12.33 1.47 0.30
C LEU A 101 -11.59 1.49 -1.06
N TRP A 102 -10.24 1.45 -1.05
CA TRP A 102 -9.43 1.44 -2.30
C TRP A 102 -8.15 0.62 -2.21
N VAL A 103 -7.86 0.02 -1.07
CA VAL A 103 -6.79 -0.97 -0.92
C VAL A 103 -7.45 -2.33 -0.82
N LEU A 104 -7.53 -3.03 -1.95
CA LEU A 104 -8.31 -4.24 -2.09
C LEU A 104 -7.46 -5.45 -1.73
N ALA A 105 -7.65 -5.97 -0.52
CA ALA A 105 -7.00 -7.19 -0.05
C ALA A 105 -7.90 -8.40 -0.31
N PHE A 106 -7.34 -9.47 -0.86
CA PHE A 106 -8.07 -10.70 -1.15
C PHE A 106 -7.21 -11.95 -0.95
N ALA A 107 -7.87 -13.03 -0.65
CA ALA A 107 -7.28 -14.34 -0.35
C ALA A 107 -7.93 -15.43 -1.19
N SER A 108 -7.36 -16.63 -1.17
CA SER A 108 -7.95 -17.83 -1.73
C SER A 108 -7.84 -18.98 -0.74
N ASP A 109 -8.87 -19.84 -0.73
CA ASP A 109 -8.88 -21.08 0.03
C ASP A 109 -8.71 -22.32 -0.90
N THR A 110 -8.65 -22.11 -2.22
CA THR A 110 -8.61 -23.18 -3.25
C THR A 110 -7.30 -23.22 -4.02
N VAL A 111 -6.60 -22.09 -4.15
CA VAL A 111 -5.30 -21.98 -4.83
C VAL A 111 -4.30 -21.20 -4.00
N ASP A 112 -3.01 -21.39 -4.25
CA ASP A 112 -1.97 -20.58 -3.61
C ASP A 112 -2.05 -19.13 -4.12
N ILE A 113 -2.48 -18.22 -3.25
CA ILE A 113 -2.68 -16.81 -3.57
C ILE A 113 -1.38 -16.09 -3.98
N TYR A 114 -0.23 -16.54 -3.49
CA TYR A 114 1.05 -15.96 -3.88
C TYR A 114 1.45 -16.39 -5.28
N ARG A 115 1.01 -17.56 -5.74
CA ARG A 115 1.15 -18.00 -7.14
C ARG A 115 0.28 -17.15 -8.06
N VAL A 116 -0.92 -16.82 -7.63
CA VAL A 116 -1.80 -15.88 -8.35
C VAL A 116 -1.11 -14.52 -8.45
N MET A 117 -0.46 -14.04 -7.36
CA MET A 117 0.30 -12.80 -7.37
C MET A 117 1.45 -12.83 -8.39
N ASP A 118 2.25 -13.89 -8.43
CA ASP A 118 3.36 -14.02 -9.36
C ASP A 118 2.87 -13.99 -10.81
N GLU A 119 1.80 -14.71 -11.14
CA GLU A 119 1.20 -14.67 -12.47
C GLU A 119 0.63 -13.29 -12.84
N LEU A 120 0.03 -12.59 -11.90
CA LEU A 120 -0.40 -11.21 -12.10
C LEU A 120 0.78 -10.26 -12.32
N HIS A 121 1.89 -10.45 -11.59
CA HIS A 121 3.12 -9.68 -11.83
C HIS A 121 3.66 -9.88 -13.25
N HIS A 122 3.68 -11.12 -13.76
CA HIS A 122 4.09 -11.41 -15.14
C HIS A 122 3.20 -10.72 -16.18
N ARG A 123 1.95 -10.42 -15.83
CA ARG A 123 0.99 -9.68 -16.65
C ARG A 123 1.03 -8.18 -16.47
N GLY A 124 1.97 -7.68 -15.63
CA GLY A 124 2.22 -6.25 -15.41
C GLY A 124 1.44 -5.62 -14.25
N TRP A 125 0.77 -6.43 -13.41
CA TRP A 125 0.10 -5.93 -12.22
C TRP A 125 1.08 -5.82 -11.05
N ALA A 126 0.98 -4.74 -10.27
CA ALA A 126 1.79 -4.52 -9.08
C ALA A 126 0.95 -4.76 -7.81
N LEU A 127 1.00 -5.98 -7.28
CA LEU A 127 0.38 -6.36 -6.02
C LEU A 127 1.45 -6.60 -4.97
N ASN A 128 1.03 -6.63 -3.70
CA ASN A 128 1.92 -6.97 -2.59
C ASN A 128 1.34 -8.11 -1.78
N GLY A 129 2.22 -9.01 -1.34
CA GLY A 129 1.84 -10.12 -0.48
C GLY A 129 1.55 -9.67 0.95
N LEU A 130 0.61 -10.33 1.57
CA LEU A 130 0.22 -10.19 2.97
C LEU A 130 0.29 -11.56 3.65
N GLN A 131 0.36 -11.56 4.98
CA GLN A 131 0.42 -12.79 5.79
C GLN A 131 -0.60 -12.74 6.94
N LYS A 132 -1.08 -13.92 7.32
CA LYS A 132 -1.99 -14.13 8.47
C LYS A 132 -3.30 -13.36 8.35
N PRO A 133 -4.16 -13.76 7.41
CA PRO A 133 -4.04 -14.91 6.51
C PRO A 133 -3.14 -14.63 5.29
N ALA A 134 -2.73 -15.71 4.59
CA ALA A 134 -2.09 -15.59 3.29
C ALA A 134 -3.03 -14.88 2.33
N SER A 135 -2.59 -13.76 1.78
CA SER A 135 -3.40 -12.88 0.94
C SER A 135 -2.53 -11.93 0.13
N ILE A 136 -3.13 -11.23 -0.78
CA ILE A 136 -2.47 -10.19 -1.59
C ILE A 136 -3.34 -8.94 -1.62
N HIS A 137 -2.74 -7.80 -1.90
CA HIS A 137 -3.53 -6.57 -2.05
C HIS A 137 -3.10 -5.74 -3.25
N LEU A 138 -4.08 -5.09 -3.82
CA LEU A 138 -3.96 -4.09 -4.87
C LEU A 138 -4.27 -2.71 -4.30
N CYS A 139 -3.33 -1.78 -4.41
CA CYS A 139 -3.55 -0.37 -4.07
C CYS A 139 -4.09 0.36 -5.30
N THR A 140 -5.37 0.68 -5.33
CA THR A 140 -5.99 1.40 -6.44
C THR A 140 -5.47 2.84 -6.51
N THR A 141 -5.10 3.27 -7.69
CA THR A 141 -4.58 4.60 -7.99
C THR A 141 -5.22 5.14 -9.27
N LEU A 142 -4.92 6.38 -9.66
CA LEU A 142 -5.39 6.95 -10.93
C LEU A 142 -5.00 6.14 -12.18
N ARG A 143 -3.96 5.31 -12.12
CA ARG A 143 -3.60 4.41 -13.22
C ARG A 143 -4.69 3.39 -13.49
N HIS A 144 -5.40 2.97 -12.46
CA HIS A 144 -6.50 2.01 -12.57
C HIS A 144 -7.81 2.64 -13.05
N ALA A 145 -7.91 3.97 -13.03
CA ALA A 145 -9.06 4.72 -13.52
C ALA A 145 -9.02 4.98 -15.05
N GLN A 146 -8.24 4.22 -15.80
CA GLN A 146 -8.22 4.26 -17.25
C GLN A 146 -9.27 3.31 -17.83
N PRO A 147 -9.89 3.64 -18.97
CA PRO A 147 -10.86 2.76 -19.62
C PRO A 147 -10.29 1.35 -19.91
N GLY A 148 -11.08 0.32 -19.65
CA GLY A 148 -10.71 -1.08 -19.93
C GLY A 148 -9.78 -1.74 -18.91
N ILE A 149 -9.33 -1.03 -17.88
CA ILE A 149 -8.43 -1.60 -16.85
C ILE A 149 -9.15 -2.66 -16.00
N ALA A 150 -10.42 -2.46 -15.67
CA ALA A 150 -11.18 -3.44 -14.90
C ALA A 150 -11.42 -4.71 -15.72
N ASP A 151 -11.75 -4.58 -17.01
CA ASP A 151 -11.92 -5.73 -17.91
C ASP A 151 -10.63 -6.53 -18.06
N LYS A 152 -9.51 -5.81 -18.29
CA LYS A 152 -8.19 -6.43 -18.33
C LYS A 152 -7.84 -7.13 -17.01
N PHE A 153 -8.16 -6.55 -15.88
CA PHE A 153 -7.92 -7.19 -14.59
C PHE A 153 -8.76 -8.46 -14.41
N ALA A 154 -10.00 -8.48 -14.90
CA ALA A 154 -10.85 -9.65 -14.85
C ALA A 154 -10.27 -10.82 -15.67
N GLU A 155 -9.83 -10.54 -16.90
CA GLU A 155 -9.18 -11.52 -17.76
C GLU A 155 -7.89 -12.07 -17.14
N ASP A 156 -7.02 -11.16 -16.66
CA ASP A 156 -5.73 -11.51 -16.10
C ASP A 156 -5.85 -12.26 -14.76
N LEU A 157 -6.82 -11.89 -13.91
CA LEU A 157 -7.08 -12.58 -12.64
C LEU A 157 -7.58 -14.00 -12.89
N ALA A 158 -8.53 -14.19 -13.81
CA ALA A 158 -9.02 -15.50 -14.17
C ALA A 158 -7.88 -16.40 -14.71
N ALA A 159 -7.08 -15.88 -15.63
CA ALA A 159 -5.94 -16.60 -16.18
C ALA A 159 -4.86 -16.92 -15.12
N ALA A 160 -4.62 -16.00 -14.18
CA ALA A 160 -3.67 -16.21 -13.09
C ALA A 160 -4.14 -17.32 -12.12
N VAL A 161 -5.43 -17.35 -11.79
CA VAL A 161 -6.02 -18.39 -10.95
C VAL A 161 -5.92 -19.75 -11.63
N GLU A 162 -6.28 -19.86 -12.91
CA GLU A 162 -6.17 -21.10 -13.69
C GLU A 162 -4.71 -21.58 -13.76
N LYS A 163 -3.78 -20.69 -13.98
CA LYS A 163 -2.34 -21.04 -14.01
C LYS A 163 -1.84 -21.51 -12.65
N ALA A 164 -2.23 -20.83 -11.56
CA ALA A 164 -1.88 -21.21 -10.19
C ALA A 164 -2.44 -22.60 -9.84
N ARG A 165 -3.65 -22.94 -10.32
CA ARG A 165 -4.29 -24.25 -10.15
C ARG A 165 -3.52 -25.34 -10.90
N ALA A 166 -3.14 -25.08 -12.15
CA ALA A 166 -2.42 -26.04 -13.00
C ALA A 166 -0.98 -26.30 -12.54
N THR A 167 -0.36 -25.34 -11.81
CA THR A 167 1.03 -25.41 -11.40
C THR A 167 1.17 -25.06 -9.92
N PRO A 168 0.73 -25.93 -9.00
CA PRO A 168 0.65 -25.62 -7.56
C PRO A 168 2.02 -25.44 -6.89
N THR A 169 3.08 -25.99 -7.48
CA THR A 169 4.46 -25.86 -6.95
C THR A 169 5.37 -25.18 -7.97
N SER A 170 6.11 -24.17 -7.55
CA SER A 170 7.18 -23.53 -8.33
C SER A 170 8.27 -23.09 -7.39
N SER A 171 9.53 -23.19 -7.85
CA SER A 171 10.71 -22.65 -7.18
C SER A 171 10.92 -21.16 -7.47
N ASP A 172 10.20 -20.60 -8.45
CA ASP A 172 10.40 -19.24 -8.94
C ASP A 172 9.34 -18.29 -8.41
N GLY A 173 9.66 -17.00 -8.34
CA GLY A 173 8.78 -15.92 -7.91
C GLY A 173 8.80 -15.63 -6.41
N MET A 174 7.81 -14.88 -5.95
CA MET A 174 7.67 -14.45 -4.56
C MET A 174 6.91 -15.47 -3.69
N ALA A 175 6.16 -16.39 -4.30
CA ALA A 175 5.39 -17.40 -3.59
C ALA A 175 6.24 -18.25 -2.61
N PRO A 176 7.43 -18.75 -2.97
CA PRO A 176 8.26 -19.50 -2.03
C PRO A 176 8.70 -18.66 -0.82
N MET A 177 9.02 -17.39 -1.01
CA MET A 177 9.47 -16.49 0.05
C MET A 177 8.34 -16.21 1.07
N TYR A 178 7.13 -15.94 0.62
CA TYR A 178 5.99 -15.73 1.50
C TYR A 178 5.55 -17.01 2.20
N GLY A 179 5.61 -18.16 1.52
CA GLY A 179 5.35 -19.47 2.12
C GLY A 179 6.33 -19.81 3.25
N MET A 180 7.63 -19.58 3.06
CA MET A 180 8.64 -19.77 4.10
C MET A 180 8.41 -18.86 5.31
N ALA A 181 8.09 -17.58 5.09
CA ALA A 181 7.86 -16.63 6.17
C ALA A 181 6.70 -17.03 7.09
N GLY A 182 5.71 -17.76 6.55
CA GLY A 182 4.60 -18.33 7.32
C GLY A 182 5.01 -19.49 8.24
N SER A 183 6.07 -20.21 7.90
CA SER A 183 6.55 -21.40 8.60
C SER A 183 7.76 -21.16 9.53
N PHE A 184 8.32 -19.95 9.57
CA PHE A 184 9.46 -19.64 10.44
C PHE A 184 9.06 -19.76 11.92
N PRO A 185 9.76 -20.60 12.72
CA PRO A 185 9.40 -20.84 14.11
C PRO A 185 9.78 -19.67 15.03
N VAL A 186 10.63 -18.76 14.60
CA VAL A 186 11.11 -17.64 15.41
C VAL A 186 10.13 -16.46 15.28
N ARG A 187 9.16 -16.41 16.18
CA ARG A 187 8.26 -15.28 16.31
C ARG A 187 8.96 -14.18 17.10
N GLY A 188 9.23 -13.04 16.47
CA GLY A 188 9.76 -11.86 17.15
C GLY A 188 11.27 -11.69 17.12
N ALA A 189 11.99 -12.35 16.23
CA ALA A 189 13.35 -11.99 15.89
C ALA A 189 13.35 -10.81 14.90
N VAL A 190 13.05 -9.63 15.39
CA VAL A 190 13.38 -8.31 14.80
C VAL A 190 13.85 -7.43 15.96
#